data_2b938163968160e8ddf8f433633b74d0
#
_entry.id   2b938163968160e8ddf8f433633b74d0
#
_cell.length_a   1.000
_cell.length_b   1.000
_cell.length_c   1.000
_cell.angle_alpha   90.00
_cell.angle_beta   90.00
_cell.angle_gamma   90.00
#
_symmetry.space_group_name_H-M   'P 1'
#
loop_
_entity.id
_entity.type
_entity.pdbx_description
1 polymer ?
#
loop_
_entity_poly.entity_id
_entity_poly.type
_entity_poly.pdbx_seq_one_letter_code
_entity_poly.pdbx_strand_id
1 'polypeptide(L)'
;MLIKNDDVLKVIGKKIKQARLLKKYTQEYVAENIDISIDLLRNIENGRNIGSVPTLLNLCNFLNISPNALFSELLTFKEDTLDTFLTSTIKSISKDDKELLKQIIIHIDKNY
;
A
#
# COMPACT_ATOMS: atom_id res chain seq x y z
N MET A 1 19.80 -1.25 12.32
CA MET A 1 20.36 -1.34 10.96
C MET A 1 19.75 -0.25 10.08
N LEU A 2 20.58 0.44 9.35
CA LEU A 2 20.10 1.52 8.48
C LEU A 2 19.65 0.98 7.14
N ILE A 3 18.55 1.54 6.62
CA ILE A 3 18.02 1.18 5.31
C ILE A 3 18.74 2.00 4.24
N LYS A 4 19.10 1.36 3.14
CA LYS A 4 19.75 2.04 2.01
C LYS A 4 18.72 2.70 1.10
N ASN A 5 19.02 3.90 0.61
CA ASN A 5 18.14 4.63 -0.30
C ASN A 5 17.75 3.81 -1.53
N ASP A 6 18.71 3.12 -2.15
CA ASP A 6 18.46 2.35 -3.37
C ASP A 6 17.43 1.24 -3.13
N ASP A 7 17.49 0.58 -1.97
CA ASP A 7 16.53 -0.47 -1.63
C ASP A 7 15.13 0.11 -1.44
N VAL A 8 15.03 1.27 -0.78
CA VAL A 8 13.74 1.95 -0.57
C VAL A 8 13.11 2.32 -1.90
N LEU A 9 13.88 2.96 -2.77
CA LEU A 9 13.39 3.43 -4.07
C LEU A 9 12.89 2.26 -4.93
N LYS A 10 13.63 1.16 -4.96
CA LYS A 10 13.27 -0.01 -5.76
C LYS A 10 12.01 -0.69 -5.24
N VAL A 11 11.91 -0.87 -3.93
CA VAL A 11 10.73 -1.53 -3.33
C VAL A 11 9.47 -0.71 -3.57
N ILE A 12 9.52 0.60 -3.30
CA ILE A 12 8.38 1.49 -3.47
C ILE A 12 7.98 1.58 -4.94
N GLY A 13 8.95 1.80 -5.82
CA GLY A 13 8.68 1.90 -7.25
C GLY A 13 8.03 0.66 -7.83
N LYS A 14 8.50 -0.51 -7.44
CA LYS A 14 7.94 -1.79 -7.88
C LYS A 14 6.49 -1.95 -7.42
N LYS A 15 6.20 -1.60 -6.18
CA LYS A 15 4.83 -1.72 -5.64
C LYS A 15 3.87 -0.75 -6.31
N ILE A 16 4.31 0.45 -6.60
CA ILE A 16 3.51 1.43 -7.33
C ILE A 16 3.21 0.93 -8.74
N LYS A 17 4.22 0.43 -9.44
CA LYS A 17 4.05 -0.14 -10.78
C LYS A 17 3.07 -1.31 -10.76
N GLN A 18 3.23 -2.24 -9.83
CA GLN A 18 2.33 -3.39 -9.70
C GLN A 18 0.88 -2.96 -9.46
N ALA A 19 0.66 -2.00 -8.58
CA ALA A 19 -0.67 -1.49 -8.28
C ALA A 19 -1.30 -0.83 -9.51
N ARG A 20 -0.51 -0.06 -10.26
CA ARG A 20 -0.98 0.56 -11.50
C ARG A 20 -1.40 -0.50 -12.53
N LEU A 21 -0.56 -1.50 -12.73
CA LEU A 21 -0.82 -2.58 -13.70
C LEU A 21 -2.04 -3.42 -13.31
N LEU A 22 -2.26 -3.65 -12.03
CA LEU A 22 -3.45 -4.36 -11.55
C LEU A 22 -4.74 -3.61 -11.90
N LYS A 23 -4.69 -2.29 -11.93
CA LYS A 23 -5.84 -1.47 -12.32
C LYS A 23 -5.91 -1.26 -13.84
N LYS A 24 -4.93 -1.79 -14.58
CA LYS A 24 -4.84 -1.63 -16.05
C LYS A 24 -4.72 -0.17 -16.47
N TYR A 25 -4.10 0.66 -15.64
CA TYR A 25 -3.86 2.07 -15.94
C TYR A 25 -2.54 2.24 -16.68
N THR A 26 -2.50 3.17 -17.64
CA THR A 26 -1.24 3.59 -18.27
C THR A 26 -0.51 4.57 -17.35
N GLN A 27 0.79 4.76 -17.60
CA GLN A 27 1.56 5.78 -16.90
C GLN A 27 1.00 7.18 -17.16
N GLU A 28 0.61 7.45 -18.40
CA GLU A 28 0.01 8.73 -18.80
C GLU A 28 -1.27 9.01 -18.00
N TYR A 29 -2.13 8.03 -17.88
CA TYR A 29 -3.40 8.17 -17.15
C TYR A 29 -3.17 8.51 -15.67
N VAL A 30 -2.27 7.79 -15.03
CA VAL A 30 -1.96 8.04 -13.61
C VAL A 30 -1.32 9.41 -13.43
N ALA A 31 -0.31 9.72 -14.25
CA ALA A 31 0.41 10.99 -14.16
C ALA A 31 -0.54 12.18 -14.32
N GLU A 32 -1.45 12.11 -15.29
CA GLU A 32 -2.45 13.14 -15.53
C GLU A 32 -3.38 13.33 -14.33
N ASN A 33 -3.85 12.23 -13.74
CA ASN A 33 -4.81 12.28 -12.65
C ASN A 33 -4.24 12.77 -11.32
N ILE A 34 -2.94 12.64 -11.11
CA ILE A 34 -2.30 13.13 -9.88
C ILE A 34 -1.41 14.35 -10.13
N ASP A 35 -1.48 14.91 -11.33
CA ASP A 35 -0.79 16.15 -11.71
C ASP A 35 0.73 16.07 -11.53
N ILE A 36 1.33 15.04 -12.09
CA ILE A 36 2.78 14.89 -12.17
C ILE A 36 3.17 14.62 -13.63
N SER A 37 4.45 14.81 -13.94
CA SER A 37 4.96 14.47 -15.26
C SER A 37 5.05 12.95 -15.44
N ILE A 38 4.94 12.48 -16.68
CA ILE A 38 5.16 11.07 -17.00
C ILE A 38 6.59 10.65 -16.64
N ASP A 39 7.56 11.54 -16.84
CA ASP A 39 8.95 11.28 -16.52
C ASP A 39 9.16 11.06 -15.02
N LEU A 40 8.48 11.84 -14.18
CA LEU A 40 8.54 11.62 -12.74
C LEU A 40 7.95 10.25 -12.38
N LEU A 41 6.81 9.89 -12.92
CA LEU A 41 6.21 8.59 -12.65
C LEU A 41 7.11 7.44 -13.12
N ARG A 42 7.71 7.55 -14.31
CA ARG A 42 8.69 6.56 -14.77
C ARG A 42 9.85 6.41 -13.82
N ASN A 43 10.40 7.53 -13.37
CA ASN A 43 11.52 7.50 -12.44
C ASN A 43 11.14 6.88 -11.09
N ILE A 44 9.94 7.14 -10.61
CA ILE A 44 9.43 6.50 -9.40
C ILE A 44 9.31 4.99 -9.60
N GLU A 45 8.66 4.55 -10.67
CA GLU A 45 8.45 3.12 -10.94
C GLU A 45 9.76 2.38 -11.21
N ASN A 46 10.75 3.05 -11.76
CA ASN A 46 12.08 2.46 -12.03
C ASN A 46 13.03 2.54 -10.83
N GLY A 47 12.58 3.05 -9.69
CA GLY A 47 13.39 3.12 -8.49
C GLY A 47 14.50 4.16 -8.52
N ARG A 48 14.34 5.23 -9.29
CA ARG A 48 15.32 6.32 -9.40
C ARG A 48 14.97 7.53 -8.56
N ASN A 49 13.69 7.71 -8.26
CA ASN A 49 13.17 8.85 -7.53
C ASN A 49 11.93 8.40 -6.77
N ILE A 50 11.65 9.01 -5.66
CA ILE A 50 10.44 8.74 -4.88
C ILE A 50 9.42 9.88 -5.01
N GLY A 51 9.85 10.99 -5.57
CA GLY A 51 9.07 12.21 -5.61
C GLY A 51 9.00 12.88 -4.24
N SER A 52 7.99 13.69 -4.05
CA SER A 52 7.70 14.31 -2.76
C SER A 52 6.76 13.43 -1.94
N VAL A 53 6.66 13.70 -0.64
CA VAL A 53 5.67 13.02 0.22
C VAL A 53 4.24 13.24 -0.31
N PRO A 54 3.83 14.47 -0.69
CA PRO A 54 2.51 14.64 -1.31
C PRO A 54 2.29 13.80 -2.57
N THR A 55 3.29 13.69 -3.45
CA THR A 55 3.20 12.84 -4.64
C THR A 55 2.96 11.39 -4.26
N LEU A 56 3.71 10.90 -3.28
CA LEU A 56 3.57 9.51 -2.81
C LEU A 56 2.18 9.26 -2.22
N LEU A 57 1.66 10.20 -1.44
CA LEU A 57 0.32 10.10 -0.88
C LEU A 57 -0.75 10.10 -1.97
N ASN A 58 -0.59 10.94 -2.99
CA ASN A 58 -1.52 10.99 -4.12
C ASN A 58 -1.51 9.67 -4.90
N LEU A 59 -0.34 9.08 -5.10
CA LEU A 59 -0.23 7.76 -5.71
C LEU A 59 -0.95 6.70 -4.89
N CYS A 60 -0.74 6.67 -3.59
CA CYS A 60 -1.41 5.72 -2.70
C CYS A 60 -2.93 5.88 -2.76
N ASN A 61 -3.41 7.11 -2.72
CA ASN A 61 -4.85 7.37 -2.78
C ASN A 61 -5.45 6.97 -4.13
N PHE A 62 -4.79 7.35 -5.22
CA PHE A 62 -5.30 7.08 -6.56
C PHE A 62 -5.25 5.58 -6.91
N LEU A 63 -4.19 4.91 -6.51
CA LEU A 63 -3.99 3.49 -6.80
C LEU A 63 -4.55 2.58 -5.70
N ASN A 64 -5.10 3.16 -4.65
CA ASN A 64 -5.65 2.44 -3.50
C ASN A 64 -4.63 1.52 -2.83
N ILE A 65 -3.44 2.05 -2.59
CA ILE A 65 -2.36 1.35 -1.88
C ILE A 65 -2.35 1.85 -0.44
N SER A 66 -2.46 0.95 0.54
CA SER A 66 -2.29 1.34 1.94
C SER A 66 -0.82 1.66 2.22
N PRO A 67 -0.54 2.62 3.12
CA PRO A 67 0.84 2.87 3.53
C PRO A 67 1.53 1.62 4.08
N ASN A 68 0.79 0.79 4.80
CA ASN A 68 1.32 -0.45 5.33
C ASN A 68 1.78 -1.40 4.21
N ALA A 69 0.96 -1.55 3.16
CA ALA A 69 1.33 -2.37 2.01
C ALA A 69 2.57 -1.82 1.30
N LEU A 70 2.71 -0.50 1.26
CA LEU A 70 3.83 0.15 0.59
C LEU A 70 5.15 -0.04 1.35
N PHE A 71 5.12 0.05 2.67
CA PHE A 71 6.32 0.10 3.51
C PHE A 71 6.62 -1.20 4.25
N SER A 72 5.74 -2.18 4.25
CA SER A 72 5.85 -3.37 5.11
C SER A 72 7.16 -4.13 4.98
N GLU A 73 7.69 -4.23 3.76
CA GLU A 73 8.95 -4.94 3.52
C GLU A 73 10.17 -4.17 4.04
N LEU A 74 10.03 -2.86 4.23
CA LEU A 74 11.13 -1.96 4.59
C LEU A 74 11.22 -1.74 6.09
N LEU A 75 10.17 -2.05 6.84
CA LEU A 75 10.11 -1.78 8.26
C LEU A 75 10.45 -3.03 9.06
N THR A 76 11.28 -2.84 10.07
CA THR A 76 11.65 -3.93 10.98
C THR A 76 10.73 -4.00 12.20
N PHE A 77 10.02 -2.91 12.49
CA PHE A 77 9.06 -2.95 13.58
C PHE A 77 7.85 -3.78 13.16
N LYS A 78 7.31 -4.53 14.08
CA LYS A 78 6.11 -5.33 13.83
C LYS A 78 4.92 -4.61 14.42
N GLU A 79 3.91 -4.36 13.57
CA GLU A 79 2.61 -3.97 14.07
C GLU A 79 1.94 -5.16 14.72
N ASP A 80 2.49 -5.56 15.86
CA ASP A 80 1.95 -6.70 16.58
C ASP A 80 0.69 -6.34 17.35
N THR A 81 0.43 -5.05 17.55
CA THR A 81 -0.62 -4.61 18.44
C THR A 81 -2.01 -4.85 17.87
N LEU A 82 -2.29 -4.37 16.66
CA LEU A 82 -3.63 -4.52 16.09
C LEU A 82 -3.90 -5.94 15.61
N ASP A 83 -2.99 -6.51 14.83
CA ASP A 83 -3.14 -7.87 14.30
C ASP A 83 -3.16 -8.89 15.42
N THR A 84 -2.28 -8.78 16.41
CA THR A 84 -2.25 -9.67 17.56
C THR A 84 -3.50 -9.51 18.39
N PHE A 85 -3.95 -8.27 18.60
CA PHE A 85 -5.18 -8.00 19.34
C PHE A 85 -6.39 -8.61 18.63
N LEU A 86 -6.53 -8.40 17.32
CA LEU A 86 -7.62 -8.97 16.54
C LEU A 86 -7.59 -10.49 16.56
N THR A 87 -6.42 -11.09 16.38
CA THR A 87 -6.26 -12.55 16.42
C THR A 87 -6.64 -13.10 17.78
N SER A 88 -6.19 -12.49 18.86
CA SER A 88 -6.51 -12.92 20.22
C SER A 88 -8.00 -12.77 20.51
N THR A 89 -8.59 -11.66 20.07
CA THR A 89 -10.03 -11.40 20.26
C THR A 89 -10.85 -12.43 19.47
N ILE A 90 -10.49 -12.72 18.24
CA ILE A 90 -11.18 -13.71 17.42
C ILE A 90 -11.12 -15.09 18.06
N LYS A 91 -9.99 -15.46 18.66
CA LYS A 91 -9.86 -16.76 19.35
C LYS A 91 -10.71 -16.87 20.60
N SER A 92 -11.03 -15.74 21.25
CA SER A 92 -11.76 -15.70 22.51
C SER A 92 -13.26 -15.56 22.35
N ILE A 93 -13.77 -15.23 21.16
CA ILE A 93 -15.20 -15.03 20.93
C ILE A 93 -15.87 -16.30 20.41
N SER A 94 -17.20 -16.33 20.43
CA SER A 94 -17.97 -17.48 19.96
C SER A 94 -17.84 -17.68 18.45
N LYS A 95 -18.20 -18.88 17.97
CA LYS A 95 -18.17 -19.19 16.56
C LYS A 95 -19.08 -18.28 15.73
N ASP A 96 -20.27 -17.98 16.25
CA ASP A 96 -21.24 -17.11 15.56
C ASP A 96 -20.73 -15.68 15.47
N ASP A 97 -20.11 -15.18 16.54
CA ASP A 97 -19.53 -13.85 16.57
C ASP A 97 -18.32 -13.75 15.64
N LYS A 98 -17.53 -14.82 15.53
CA LYS A 98 -16.41 -14.88 14.59
C LYS A 98 -16.89 -14.77 13.15
N GLU A 99 -17.97 -15.43 12.81
CA GLU A 99 -18.53 -15.39 11.45
C GLU A 99 -19.06 -14.00 11.12
N LEU A 100 -19.74 -13.35 12.07
CA LEU A 100 -20.23 -11.99 11.90
C LEU A 100 -19.06 -11.01 11.68
N LEU A 101 -18.02 -11.10 12.50
CA LEU A 101 -16.83 -10.26 12.39
C LEU A 101 -16.15 -10.45 11.03
N LYS A 102 -16.05 -11.70 10.58
CA LYS A 102 -15.47 -12.03 9.28
C LYS A 102 -16.26 -11.39 8.13
N GLN A 103 -17.59 -11.42 8.19
CA GLN A 103 -18.44 -10.78 7.19
C GLN A 103 -18.27 -9.25 7.17
N ILE A 104 -18.14 -8.63 8.32
CA ILE A 104 -17.89 -7.19 8.43
C ILE A 104 -16.56 -6.83 7.77
N ILE A 105 -15.49 -7.56 8.05
CA ILE A 105 -14.16 -7.34 7.46
C ILE A 105 -14.21 -7.48 5.94
N ILE A 106 -14.87 -8.51 5.42
CA ILE A 106 -15.02 -8.73 3.98
C ILE A 106 -15.79 -7.57 3.34
N HIS A 107 -16.82 -7.07 3.99
CA HIS A 107 -17.61 -5.95 3.49
C HIS A 107 -16.76 -4.68 3.39
N ILE A 108 -15.95 -4.39 4.39
CA ILE A 108 -15.03 -3.24 4.38
C ILE A 108 -14.04 -3.36 3.22
N ASP A 109 -13.43 -4.51 3.02
CA ASP A 109 -12.48 -4.75 1.93
C ASP A 109 -13.11 -4.49 0.56
N LYS A 110 -14.36 -4.88 0.36
CA LYS A 110 -15.06 -4.68 -0.92
C LYS A 110 -15.38 -3.21 -1.22
N ASN A 111 -15.45 -2.37 -0.20
CA ASN A 111 -15.83 -0.96 -0.34
C ASN A 111 -14.63 0.00 -0.33
N TYR A 112 -13.43 -0.52 -0.20
CA TYR A 112 -12.19 0.25 -0.24
C TYR A 112 -11.30 -0.18 -1.45
#